data_5827cd2b7ef62e829b5fb57ed843128d
#
_entry.id   5827cd2b7ef62e829b5fb57ed843128d
#
_cell.length_a   1.000
_cell.length_b   1.000
_cell.length_c   1.000
_cell.angle_alpha   90.00
_cell.angle_beta   90.00
_cell.angle_gamma   90.00
#
_symmetry.space_group_name_H-M   'P 1'
#
loop_
_entity.id
_entity.type
_entity.pdbx_description
1 polymer ?
#
loop_
_entity_poly.entity_id
_entity_poly.type
_entity_poly.pdbx_seq_one_letter_code
_entity_poly.pdbx_strand_id
1 'polypeptide(L)'
;MTDKIKLYPCFEKWKYYDNIVILSDTHFDDEDAKAYRGNISSEEIVKNINKVCGKKSVFICLGDVGNIEWVKKIKGYKVLVMGNHDSGRSNFERKVITKRFSKDLYTRENALNKMKEDYPDCEYSVSEEYDFHSPFESWVISADNKLFDEVYEGPLMIGEKIFLSHEPILGIDWCLNIHGHDHSGKKIDNYHLNLASNVCNYTPLSLGEYIKTHGLNKIKSLHRDTIDTATIKKVKKSQKKKV
;
A
#
# COMPACT_ATOMS: atom_id res chain seq x y z
N MET A 1 -8.12 23.77 15.31
CA MET A 1 -6.89 23.51 14.53
C MET A 1 -7.30 23.52 13.06
N THR A 2 -6.82 24.44 12.26
CA THR A 2 -7.08 24.46 10.82
C THR A 2 -6.31 23.29 10.23
N ASP A 3 -7.04 22.30 9.70
CA ASP A 3 -6.44 21.21 8.94
C ASP A 3 -5.65 21.82 7.78
N LYS A 4 -4.35 21.73 7.86
CA LYS A 4 -3.48 22.11 6.75
C LYS A 4 -3.79 21.15 5.60
N ILE A 5 -4.30 21.68 4.49
CA ILE A 5 -4.47 20.91 3.27
C ILE A 5 -3.07 20.40 2.87
N LYS A 6 -2.86 19.09 3.04
CA LYS A 6 -1.64 18.45 2.55
C LYS A 6 -1.78 18.31 1.04
N LEU A 7 -0.81 18.80 0.29
CA LEU A 7 -0.80 18.74 -1.17
C LEU A 7 -0.81 17.29 -1.68
N TYR A 8 -0.21 16.38 -0.91
CA TYR A 8 -0.17 14.95 -1.18
C TYR A 8 -0.60 14.16 0.05
N PRO A 9 -1.36 13.06 -0.12
CA PRO A 9 -1.69 12.19 0.98
C PRO A 9 -0.42 11.60 1.60
N CYS A 10 -0.40 11.52 2.93
CA CYS A 10 0.71 10.93 3.67
C CYS A 10 0.21 9.68 4.39
N PHE A 11 0.86 8.56 4.13
CA PHE A 11 0.59 7.30 4.81
C PHE A 11 1.23 7.32 6.20
N GLU A 12 0.51 7.81 7.19
CA GLU A 12 1.04 7.93 8.56
C GLU A 12 1.00 6.62 9.35
N LYS A 13 0.15 5.68 8.95
CA LYS A 13 0.00 4.38 9.61
C LYS A 13 1.26 3.52 9.57
N TRP A 14 2.21 3.81 8.67
CA TRP A 14 3.47 3.07 8.58
C TRP A 14 4.19 2.92 9.93
N LYS A 15 3.99 3.87 10.85
CA LYS A 15 4.60 3.89 12.19
C LYS A 15 4.13 2.76 13.10
N TYR A 16 3.01 2.13 12.78
CA TYR A 16 2.40 1.05 13.56
C TYR A 16 2.79 -0.36 13.10
N TYR A 17 3.63 -0.45 12.09
CA TYR A 17 4.03 -1.72 11.49
C TYR A 17 5.54 -1.94 11.61
N ASP A 18 5.92 -3.19 11.78
CA ASP A 18 7.32 -3.58 12.00
C ASP A 18 8.16 -3.46 10.72
N ASN A 19 7.52 -3.62 9.55
CA ASN A 19 8.21 -3.57 8.25
C ASN A 19 7.29 -3.03 7.16
N ILE A 20 7.86 -2.24 6.26
CA ILE A 20 7.21 -1.79 5.02
C ILE A 20 7.88 -2.50 3.87
N VAL A 21 7.09 -3.26 3.12
CA VAL A 21 7.49 -4.05 1.97
C VAL A 21 6.89 -3.43 0.72
N ILE A 22 7.69 -3.11 -0.28
CA ILE A 22 7.26 -2.41 -1.49
C ILE A 22 7.62 -3.22 -2.71
N LEU A 23 6.68 -3.33 -3.65
CA LEU A 23 6.88 -3.90 -4.99
C LEU A 23 5.91 -3.20 -5.95
N SER A 24 6.22 -3.18 -7.23
CA SER A 24 5.38 -2.65 -8.29
C SER A 24 5.21 -3.63 -9.43
N ASP A 25 4.21 -3.39 -10.28
CA ASP A 25 4.05 -4.08 -11.57
C ASP A 25 4.03 -5.60 -11.41
N THR A 26 3.19 -6.08 -10.51
CA THR A 26 3.08 -7.53 -10.27
C THR A 26 2.43 -8.25 -11.44
N HIS A 27 1.56 -7.57 -12.20
CA HIS A 27 0.88 -8.10 -13.39
C HIS A 27 0.46 -9.56 -13.21
N PHE A 28 -0.16 -9.90 -12.08
CA PHE A 28 -0.57 -11.27 -11.78
C PHE A 28 -1.42 -11.85 -12.90
N ASP A 29 -1.01 -12.99 -13.44
CA ASP A 29 -1.68 -13.72 -14.53
C ASP A 29 -1.95 -12.89 -15.80
N ASP A 30 -1.24 -11.78 -15.98
CA ASP A 30 -1.34 -10.93 -17.15
C ASP A 30 -0.56 -11.56 -18.32
N GLU A 31 -1.28 -11.91 -19.39
CA GLU A 31 -0.69 -12.52 -20.58
C GLU A 31 0.20 -11.54 -21.35
N ASP A 32 -0.17 -10.26 -21.39
CA ASP A 32 0.59 -9.22 -22.12
C ASP A 32 1.93 -8.94 -21.41
N ALA A 33 1.99 -9.17 -20.11
CA ALA A 33 3.22 -9.03 -19.34
C ALA A 33 4.23 -10.17 -19.53
N LYS A 34 3.87 -11.27 -20.19
CA LYS A 34 4.77 -12.43 -20.39
C LYS A 34 6.07 -12.07 -21.08
N ALA A 35 6.07 -11.10 -21.98
CA ALA A 35 7.25 -10.72 -22.75
C ALA A 35 8.42 -10.23 -21.87
N TYR A 36 8.14 -9.57 -20.75
CA TYR A 36 9.16 -9.04 -19.82
C TYR A 36 9.15 -9.74 -18.46
N ARG A 37 8.09 -10.46 -18.13
CA ARG A 37 7.93 -11.19 -16.87
C ARG A 37 8.79 -12.47 -16.83
N GLY A 38 9.09 -13.06 -17.98
CA GLY A 38 9.77 -14.35 -18.02
C GLY A 38 8.84 -15.49 -17.56
N ASN A 39 9.42 -16.56 -16.99
CA ASN A 39 8.69 -17.76 -16.59
C ASN A 39 8.24 -17.76 -15.12
N ILE A 40 8.34 -16.65 -14.39
CA ILE A 40 7.91 -16.60 -12.99
C ILE A 40 6.39 -16.68 -12.88
N SER A 41 5.89 -17.52 -11.99
CA SER A 41 4.47 -17.66 -11.71
C SER A 41 3.98 -16.62 -10.72
N SER A 42 2.68 -16.29 -10.75
CA SER A 42 2.06 -15.41 -9.76
C SER A 42 2.19 -15.95 -8.34
N GLU A 43 2.18 -17.29 -8.19
CA GLU A 43 2.41 -17.95 -6.90
C GLU A 43 3.83 -17.68 -6.35
N GLU A 44 4.84 -17.73 -7.21
CA GLU A 44 6.22 -17.43 -6.81
C GLU A 44 6.39 -15.96 -6.42
N ILE A 45 5.75 -15.03 -7.13
CA ILE A 45 5.75 -13.61 -6.76
C ILE A 45 5.15 -13.43 -5.36
N VAL A 46 3.96 -14.01 -5.10
CA VAL A 46 3.33 -13.96 -3.77
C VAL A 46 4.22 -14.60 -2.71
N LYS A 47 4.87 -15.73 -3.02
CA LYS A 47 5.82 -16.39 -2.11
C LYS A 47 7.01 -15.48 -1.78
N ASN A 48 7.56 -14.76 -2.77
CA ASN A 48 8.64 -13.81 -2.55
C ASN A 48 8.19 -12.63 -1.67
N ILE A 49 7.00 -12.07 -1.91
CA ILE A 49 6.42 -11.05 -1.05
C ILE A 49 6.27 -11.57 0.38
N ASN A 50 5.68 -12.74 0.56
CA ASN A 50 5.38 -13.32 1.86
C ASN A 50 6.61 -13.84 2.63
N LYS A 51 7.80 -13.94 2.02
CA LYS A 51 9.06 -14.20 2.72
C LYS A 51 9.47 -13.03 3.62
N VAL A 52 9.18 -11.79 3.19
CA VAL A 52 9.56 -10.56 3.91
C VAL A 52 8.35 -9.83 4.50
N CYS A 53 7.14 -10.10 4.01
CA CYS A 53 5.90 -9.53 4.48
C CYS A 53 5.19 -10.49 5.44
N GLY A 54 5.16 -10.15 6.72
CA GLY A 54 4.44 -10.90 7.77
C GLY A 54 3.12 -10.23 8.16
N LYS A 55 2.41 -10.81 9.14
CA LYS A 55 1.12 -10.28 9.63
C LYS A 55 1.20 -8.85 10.19
N LYS A 56 2.38 -8.44 10.70
CA LYS A 56 2.63 -7.11 11.25
C LYS A 56 3.37 -6.19 10.27
N SER A 57 3.41 -6.54 9.00
CA SER A 57 4.01 -5.74 7.94
C SER A 57 2.95 -5.00 7.15
N VAL A 58 3.36 -3.92 6.47
CA VAL A 58 2.59 -3.30 5.38
C VAL A 58 3.18 -3.75 4.07
N PHE A 59 2.36 -4.24 3.17
CA PHE A 59 2.70 -4.42 1.77
C PHE A 59 2.15 -3.23 0.97
N ILE A 60 3.00 -2.52 0.26
CA ILE A 60 2.62 -1.43 -0.64
C ILE A 60 2.89 -1.86 -2.08
N CYS A 61 1.82 -2.00 -2.87
CA CYS A 61 1.90 -2.17 -4.30
C CYS A 61 1.87 -0.81 -4.98
N LEU A 62 2.81 -0.57 -5.89
CA LEU A 62 2.88 0.68 -6.65
C LEU A 62 2.22 0.56 -8.02
N GLY A 63 1.14 -0.20 -8.11
CA GLY A 63 0.29 -0.30 -9.29
C GLY A 63 0.58 -1.48 -10.20
N ASP A 64 -0.25 -1.57 -11.22
CA ASP A 64 -0.26 -2.62 -12.24
C ASP A 64 -0.31 -4.03 -11.62
N VAL A 65 -1.43 -4.24 -10.90
CA VAL A 65 -1.64 -5.43 -10.05
C VAL A 65 -1.86 -6.69 -10.89
N GLY A 66 -2.70 -6.59 -11.94
CA GLY A 66 -3.19 -7.75 -12.67
C GLY A 66 -4.33 -8.47 -11.93
N ASN A 67 -4.33 -9.81 -11.92
CA ASN A 67 -5.38 -10.60 -11.27
C ASN A 67 -5.39 -10.42 -9.75
N ILE A 68 -6.42 -9.73 -9.24
CA ILE A 68 -6.58 -9.37 -7.82
C ILE A 68 -6.76 -10.56 -6.87
N GLU A 69 -7.09 -11.74 -7.37
CA GLU A 69 -7.24 -12.95 -6.55
C GLU A 69 -5.91 -13.32 -5.84
N TRP A 70 -4.79 -12.97 -6.42
CA TRP A 70 -3.49 -13.20 -5.81
C TRP A 70 -3.22 -12.27 -4.63
N VAL A 71 -3.83 -11.07 -4.61
CA VAL A 71 -3.72 -10.12 -3.50
C VAL A 71 -4.26 -10.71 -2.19
N LYS A 72 -5.29 -11.54 -2.27
CA LYS A 72 -5.88 -12.23 -1.11
C LYS A 72 -4.88 -13.13 -0.37
N LYS A 73 -3.87 -13.64 -1.07
CA LYS A 73 -2.82 -14.54 -0.54
C LYS A 73 -1.63 -13.78 0.06
N ILE A 74 -1.56 -12.46 -0.11
CA ILE A 74 -0.51 -11.61 0.46
C ILE A 74 -0.84 -11.31 1.92
N LYS A 75 0.17 -11.48 2.79
CA LYS A 75 0.05 -11.23 4.23
C LYS A 75 0.20 -9.74 4.57
N GLY A 76 -0.28 -9.38 5.77
CA GLY A 76 -0.12 -8.04 6.32
C GLY A 76 -1.21 -7.06 5.88
N TYR A 77 -1.01 -5.80 6.22
CA TYR A 77 -1.83 -4.68 5.78
C TYR A 77 -1.45 -4.30 4.36
N LYS A 78 -2.40 -4.13 3.48
CA LYS A 78 -2.16 -3.95 2.05
C LYS A 78 -2.57 -2.58 1.58
N VAL A 79 -1.66 -1.88 0.91
CA VAL A 79 -1.86 -0.54 0.33
C VAL A 79 -1.58 -0.59 -1.16
N LEU A 80 -2.45 0.01 -1.95
CA LEU A 80 -2.28 0.19 -3.39
C LEU A 80 -2.11 1.67 -3.72
N VAL A 81 -1.08 1.99 -4.48
CA VAL A 81 -0.99 3.20 -5.30
C VAL A 81 -1.27 2.75 -6.73
N MET A 82 -2.41 3.15 -7.29
CA MET A 82 -2.88 2.63 -8.59
C MET A 82 -1.94 2.99 -9.73
N GLY A 83 -1.76 2.05 -10.64
CA GLY A 83 -1.04 2.20 -11.90
C GLY A 83 -1.98 2.49 -13.08
N ASN A 84 -1.42 2.59 -14.27
CA ASN A 84 -2.17 2.90 -15.48
C ASN A 84 -3.02 1.73 -16.01
N HIS A 85 -2.69 0.48 -15.63
CA HIS A 85 -3.52 -0.70 -15.93
C HIS A 85 -4.58 -0.96 -14.86
N ASP A 86 -4.53 -0.32 -13.70
CA ASP A 86 -5.52 -0.49 -12.66
C ASP A 86 -6.72 0.44 -12.91
N SER A 87 -7.93 -0.11 -12.98
CA SER A 87 -9.14 0.66 -13.25
C SER A 87 -10.23 0.43 -12.21
N GLY A 88 -10.85 1.52 -11.78
CA GLY A 88 -11.95 1.46 -10.82
C GLY A 88 -11.47 1.14 -9.40
N ARG A 89 -11.13 2.17 -8.64
CA ARG A 89 -10.65 2.08 -7.24
C ARG A 89 -11.42 1.07 -6.39
N SER A 90 -12.76 1.06 -6.49
CA SER A 90 -13.63 0.18 -5.71
C SER A 90 -13.44 -1.32 -5.99
N ASN A 91 -12.80 -1.68 -7.12
CA ASN A 91 -12.49 -3.07 -7.47
C ASN A 91 -11.33 -3.62 -6.64
N PHE A 92 -10.49 -2.74 -6.11
CA PHE A 92 -9.30 -3.09 -5.32
C PHE A 92 -9.52 -2.94 -3.81
N GLU A 93 -10.57 -2.25 -3.39
CA GLU A 93 -10.82 -1.95 -1.98
C GLU A 93 -11.29 -3.17 -1.20
N ARG A 94 -10.72 -3.34 -0.01
CA ARG A 94 -11.18 -4.33 0.96
C ARG A 94 -12.58 -3.96 1.46
N LYS A 95 -13.47 -4.95 1.41
CA LYS A 95 -14.85 -4.85 1.89
C LYS A 95 -15.09 -5.93 2.93
N VAL A 96 -15.53 -5.50 4.12
CA VAL A 96 -15.97 -6.40 5.18
C VAL A 96 -17.45 -6.16 5.41
N ILE A 97 -18.27 -7.17 5.17
CA ILE A 97 -19.72 -7.12 5.32
C ILE A 97 -20.11 -8.05 6.45
N THR A 98 -20.78 -7.50 7.46
CA THR A 98 -21.25 -8.26 8.61
C THR A 98 -22.77 -8.29 8.64
N LYS A 99 -23.33 -9.50 8.76
CA LYS A 99 -24.77 -9.72 8.92
C LYS A 99 -25.06 -10.51 10.20
N ARG A 100 -26.22 -10.24 10.79
CA ARG A 100 -26.78 -10.96 11.94
C ARG A 100 -27.94 -11.83 11.47
N PHE A 101 -27.92 -13.08 11.93
CA PHE A 101 -28.97 -14.07 11.64
C PHE A 101 -29.50 -14.61 12.96
N SER A 102 -30.82 -14.45 13.22
CA SER A 102 -31.44 -15.01 14.42
C SER A 102 -31.27 -16.52 14.49
N LYS A 103 -30.84 -17.04 15.63
CA LYS A 103 -30.69 -18.49 15.85
C LYS A 103 -32.04 -19.24 15.80
N ASP A 104 -33.16 -18.53 16.02
CA ASP A 104 -34.50 -19.14 15.93
C ASP A 104 -34.88 -19.46 14.48
N LEU A 105 -34.32 -18.71 13.50
CA LEU A 105 -34.64 -18.86 12.08
C LEU A 105 -33.55 -19.57 11.30
N TYR A 106 -32.31 -19.52 11.76
CA TYR A 106 -31.16 -20.03 11.02
C TYR A 106 -30.27 -20.92 11.88
N THR A 107 -29.92 -22.09 11.38
CA THR A 107 -28.75 -22.80 11.88
C THR A 107 -27.48 -22.06 11.47
N ARG A 108 -26.36 -22.33 12.17
CA ARG A 108 -25.06 -21.78 11.81
C ARG A 108 -24.69 -22.04 10.34
N GLU A 109 -24.97 -23.25 9.86
CA GLU A 109 -24.65 -23.68 8.50
C GLU A 109 -25.50 -22.92 7.46
N ASN A 110 -26.82 -22.84 7.69
CA ASN A 110 -27.73 -22.14 6.77
C ASN A 110 -27.40 -20.64 6.71
N ALA A 111 -27.08 -20.00 7.83
CA ALA A 111 -26.64 -18.61 7.88
C ALA A 111 -25.34 -18.41 7.08
N LEU A 112 -24.35 -19.31 7.25
CA LEU A 112 -23.10 -19.26 6.50
C LEU A 112 -23.29 -19.48 5.01
N ASN A 113 -24.14 -20.43 4.61
CA ASN A 113 -24.44 -20.69 3.20
C ASN A 113 -25.11 -19.47 2.55
N LYS A 114 -26.03 -18.80 3.27
CA LYS A 114 -26.65 -17.57 2.79
C LYS A 114 -25.62 -16.45 2.56
N MET A 115 -24.62 -16.32 3.46
CA MET A 115 -23.53 -15.36 3.26
C MET A 115 -22.66 -15.71 2.07
N LYS A 116 -22.40 -17.00 1.80
CA LYS A 116 -21.61 -17.43 0.65
C LYS A 116 -22.33 -17.21 -0.66
N GLU A 117 -23.64 -17.36 -0.70
CA GLU A 117 -24.47 -17.05 -1.87
C GLU A 117 -24.45 -15.55 -2.18
N ASP A 118 -24.62 -14.69 -1.14
CA ASP A 118 -24.70 -13.24 -1.29
C ASP A 118 -23.32 -12.59 -1.60
N TYR A 119 -22.23 -13.18 -1.09
CA TYR A 119 -20.87 -12.64 -1.16
C TYR A 119 -19.87 -13.76 -1.48
N PRO A 120 -19.85 -14.29 -2.69
CA PRO A 120 -18.88 -15.32 -3.08
C PRO A 120 -17.44 -14.78 -2.98
N ASP A 121 -16.46 -15.67 -2.96
CA ASP A 121 -15.03 -15.36 -3.00
C ASP A 121 -14.47 -14.56 -1.82
N CYS A 122 -15.19 -14.57 -0.69
CA CYS A 122 -14.76 -13.96 0.57
C CYS A 122 -14.24 -15.01 1.56
N GLU A 123 -13.43 -14.57 2.51
CA GLU A 123 -13.16 -15.30 3.74
C GLU A 123 -14.27 -15.00 4.77
N TYR A 124 -14.73 -16.06 5.47
CA TYR A 124 -15.83 -15.91 6.41
C TYR A 124 -15.36 -16.14 7.84
N SER A 125 -15.87 -15.31 8.76
CA SER A 125 -15.79 -15.55 10.19
C SER A 125 -17.19 -15.63 10.79
N VAL A 126 -17.38 -16.54 11.74
CA VAL A 126 -18.65 -16.77 12.42
C VAL A 126 -18.41 -16.61 13.90
N SER A 127 -19.21 -15.76 14.55
CA SER A 127 -19.27 -15.59 16.00
C SER A 127 -20.72 -15.62 16.47
N GLU A 128 -20.92 -15.71 17.77
CA GLU A 128 -22.22 -15.62 18.42
C GLU A 128 -22.33 -14.28 19.14
N GLU A 129 -23.47 -13.67 19.07
CA GLU A 129 -23.79 -12.46 19.83
C GLU A 129 -25.03 -12.72 20.68
N TYR A 130 -24.93 -12.35 21.94
CA TYR A 130 -26.03 -12.32 22.90
C TYR A 130 -26.35 -10.87 23.22
N ASP A 131 -27.56 -10.45 22.90
CA ASP A 131 -28.03 -9.11 23.24
C ASP A 131 -28.80 -9.18 24.57
N PHE A 132 -28.31 -8.54 25.62
CA PHE A 132 -28.94 -8.45 26.95
C PHE A 132 -30.30 -7.75 26.91
N HIS A 133 -30.61 -6.99 25.88
CA HIS A 133 -31.87 -6.29 25.68
C HIS A 133 -32.84 -7.01 24.74
N SER A 134 -32.41 -8.12 24.14
CA SER A 134 -33.20 -8.93 23.23
C SER A 134 -33.16 -10.39 23.69
N PRO A 135 -34.29 -11.12 23.78
CA PRO A 135 -34.28 -12.53 24.08
C PRO A 135 -33.68 -13.44 23.01
N PHE A 136 -33.22 -12.84 21.90
CA PHE A 136 -32.78 -13.59 20.73
C PHE A 136 -31.25 -13.60 20.63
N GLU A 137 -30.69 -14.81 20.52
CA GLU A 137 -29.30 -15.02 20.16
C GLU A 137 -29.12 -14.96 18.63
N SER A 138 -27.98 -14.44 18.19
CA SER A 138 -27.69 -14.30 16.76
C SER A 138 -26.36 -14.90 16.38
N TRP A 139 -26.29 -15.48 15.18
CA TRP A 139 -25.07 -15.73 14.48
C TRP A 139 -24.61 -14.43 13.82
N VAL A 140 -23.40 -13.99 14.12
CA VAL A 140 -22.77 -12.85 13.47
C VAL A 140 -21.76 -13.36 12.45
N ILE A 141 -22.00 -13.15 11.17
CA ILE A 141 -21.17 -13.65 10.09
C ILE A 141 -20.58 -12.48 9.33
N SER A 142 -19.25 -12.44 9.21
CA SER A 142 -18.55 -11.45 8.42
C SER A 142 -17.91 -12.11 7.21
N ALA A 143 -18.14 -11.52 6.03
CA ALA A 143 -17.49 -11.84 4.77
C ALA A 143 -16.45 -10.76 4.46
N ASP A 144 -15.22 -11.15 4.19
CA ASP A 144 -14.07 -10.28 3.94
C ASP A 144 -13.40 -10.68 2.63
N ASN A 145 -13.37 -9.79 1.64
CA ASN A 145 -12.78 -10.05 0.34
C ASN A 145 -11.23 -10.03 0.34
N LYS A 146 -10.60 -9.66 1.45
CA LYS A 146 -9.13 -9.67 1.63
C LYS A 146 -8.33 -8.90 0.59
N LEU A 147 -8.89 -7.90 -0.04
CA LEU A 147 -8.20 -7.02 -0.98
C LEU A 147 -7.37 -5.94 -0.26
N PHE A 148 -7.11 -4.80 -0.88
CA PHE A 148 -6.30 -3.73 -0.31
C PHE A 148 -7.06 -2.96 0.77
N ASP A 149 -6.44 -2.79 1.91
CA ASP A 149 -6.98 -2.05 3.06
C ASP A 149 -7.06 -0.54 2.77
N GLU A 150 -6.15 -0.01 1.92
CA GLU A 150 -6.18 1.37 1.42
C GLU A 150 -5.81 1.40 -0.07
N VAL A 151 -6.50 2.25 -0.84
CA VAL A 151 -6.25 2.45 -2.27
C VAL A 151 -6.12 3.94 -2.55
N TYR A 152 -5.04 4.32 -3.23
CA TYR A 152 -4.73 5.68 -3.64
C TYR A 152 -4.63 5.77 -5.15
N GLU A 153 -5.33 6.72 -5.76
CA GLU A 153 -5.33 6.95 -7.21
C GLU A 153 -4.13 7.76 -7.69
N GLY A 154 -3.30 8.21 -6.79
CA GLY A 154 -2.13 9.02 -7.10
C GLY A 154 -1.03 8.88 -6.06
N PRO A 155 0.01 9.69 -6.19
CA PRO A 155 1.20 9.57 -5.38
C PRO A 155 0.95 9.67 -3.88
N LEU A 156 1.73 8.94 -3.09
CA LEU A 156 1.62 8.81 -1.65
C LEU A 156 2.96 9.13 -0.99
N MET A 157 2.96 9.90 0.09
CA MET A 157 4.18 10.17 0.86
C MET A 157 4.31 9.24 2.07
N ILE A 158 5.54 8.81 2.36
CA ILE A 158 5.93 8.22 3.64
C ILE A 158 6.91 9.14 4.33
N GLY A 159 6.47 9.81 5.38
CA GLY A 159 7.27 10.86 6.02
C GLY A 159 7.51 12.05 5.08
N GLU A 160 8.64 12.73 5.24
CA GLU A 160 8.95 13.97 4.49
C GLU A 160 9.90 13.74 3.30
N LYS A 161 10.46 12.53 3.16
CA LYS A 161 11.57 12.28 2.24
C LYS A 161 11.33 11.16 1.24
N ILE A 162 10.22 10.46 1.34
CA ILE A 162 9.90 9.33 0.48
C ILE A 162 8.59 9.60 -0.23
N PHE A 163 8.62 9.46 -1.54
CA PHE A 163 7.49 9.64 -2.44
C PHE A 163 7.25 8.33 -3.19
N LEU A 164 6.04 7.81 -3.10
CA LEU A 164 5.62 6.59 -3.75
C LEU A 164 4.70 6.94 -4.90
N SER A 165 4.96 6.41 -6.07
CA SER A 165 4.13 6.60 -7.26
C SER A 165 4.23 5.38 -8.17
N HIS A 166 3.27 5.19 -9.06
CA HIS A 166 3.41 4.17 -10.09
C HIS A 166 4.44 4.64 -11.13
N GLU A 167 4.21 5.77 -11.77
CA GLU A 167 5.16 6.36 -12.71
C GLU A 167 6.24 7.18 -12.01
N PRO A 168 7.46 7.28 -12.57
CA PRO A 168 8.50 8.15 -12.01
C PRO A 168 8.10 9.62 -12.14
N ILE A 169 8.25 10.36 -11.04
CA ILE A 169 7.96 11.80 -11.00
C ILE A 169 9.25 12.57 -11.28
N LEU A 170 9.40 13.04 -12.51
CA LEU A 170 10.59 13.74 -12.94
C LEU A 170 10.72 15.13 -12.30
N GLY A 171 11.95 15.60 -12.13
CA GLY A 171 12.26 16.94 -11.64
C GLY A 171 12.15 17.12 -10.13
N ILE A 172 12.06 16.05 -9.35
CA ILE A 172 12.12 16.09 -7.90
C ILE A 172 13.53 15.67 -7.42
N ASP A 173 14.16 16.52 -6.62
CA ASP A 173 15.47 16.27 -6.00
C ASP A 173 15.44 16.37 -4.46
N TRP A 174 14.24 16.63 -3.90
CA TRP A 174 13.99 16.83 -2.46
C TRP A 174 13.42 15.59 -1.76
N CYS A 175 13.16 14.51 -2.48
CA CYS A 175 12.73 13.23 -1.90
C CYS A 175 13.26 12.06 -2.71
N LEU A 176 13.25 10.87 -2.11
CA LEU A 176 13.42 9.60 -2.80
C LEU A 176 12.08 9.23 -3.43
N ASN A 177 12.00 9.20 -4.74
CA ASN A 177 10.85 8.64 -5.45
C ASN A 177 11.06 7.14 -5.66
N ILE A 178 10.23 6.34 -5.02
CA ILE A 178 10.15 4.90 -5.25
C ILE A 178 8.97 4.68 -6.19
N HIS A 179 9.24 4.08 -7.35
CA HIS A 179 8.27 3.94 -8.42
C HIS A 179 8.34 2.59 -9.12
N GLY A 180 7.44 2.32 -10.03
CA GLY A 180 7.43 1.20 -10.96
C GLY A 180 7.39 1.65 -12.41
N HIS A 181 6.48 1.06 -13.19
CA HIS A 181 6.10 1.41 -14.55
C HIS A 181 7.18 1.17 -15.61
N ASP A 182 8.41 1.61 -15.38
CA ASP A 182 9.49 1.46 -16.37
C ASP A 182 10.13 0.06 -16.29
N HIS A 183 9.65 -0.83 -17.12
CA HIS A 183 10.15 -2.21 -17.21
C HIS A 183 11.55 -2.31 -17.87
N SER A 184 12.08 -1.22 -18.45
CA SER A 184 13.40 -1.22 -19.07
C SER A 184 14.54 -1.25 -18.04
N GLY A 185 14.27 -0.88 -16.79
CA GLY A 185 15.26 -0.77 -15.73
C GLY A 185 16.29 0.33 -15.93
N LYS A 186 16.03 1.26 -16.84
CA LYS A 186 16.93 2.38 -17.11
C LYS A 186 16.97 3.31 -15.89
N LYS A 187 18.18 3.52 -15.36
CA LYS A 187 18.36 4.42 -14.22
C LYS A 187 18.11 5.88 -14.64
N ILE A 188 17.22 6.57 -13.94
CA ILE A 188 16.95 8.00 -14.14
C ILE A 188 18.06 8.83 -13.46
N ASP A 189 18.17 8.73 -12.12
CA ASP A 189 19.17 9.43 -11.31
C ASP A 189 19.35 8.73 -9.93
N ASN A 190 19.86 9.46 -8.93
CA ASN A 190 20.04 8.94 -7.58
C ASN A 190 18.86 9.18 -6.63
N TYR A 191 17.82 9.87 -7.09
CA TYR A 191 16.60 10.16 -6.33
C TYR A 191 15.43 9.26 -6.75
N HIS A 192 15.62 8.45 -7.80
CA HIS A 192 14.62 7.51 -8.31
C HIS A 192 15.06 6.07 -8.05
N LEU A 193 14.15 5.28 -7.49
CA LEU A 193 14.30 3.85 -7.26
C LEU A 193 13.16 3.09 -7.94
N ASN A 194 13.49 2.41 -9.02
CA ASN A 194 12.55 1.61 -9.79
C ASN A 194 12.35 0.24 -9.14
N LEU A 195 11.12 -0.10 -8.78
CA LEU A 195 10.70 -1.38 -8.21
C LEU A 195 9.71 -2.13 -9.10
N ALA A 196 9.72 -1.85 -10.42
CA ALA A 196 9.02 -2.74 -11.34
C ALA A 196 9.54 -4.18 -11.14
N SER A 197 8.63 -5.11 -11.01
CA SER A 197 8.93 -6.45 -10.51
C SER A 197 10.02 -7.18 -11.31
N ASN A 198 10.02 -7.06 -12.64
CA ASN A 198 11.08 -7.61 -13.50
C ASN A 198 12.44 -6.93 -13.29
N VAL A 199 12.46 -5.63 -12.99
CA VAL A 199 13.69 -4.86 -12.77
C VAL A 199 14.37 -5.25 -11.45
N CYS A 200 13.59 -5.47 -10.40
CA CYS A 200 14.10 -5.92 -9.10
C CYS A 200 14.14 -7.45 -8.94
N ASN A 201 14.03 -8.19 -10.05
CA ASN A 201 14.01 -9.66 -10.07
C ASN A 201 12.98 -10.23 -9.08
N TYR A 202 11.78 -9.66 -9.05
CA TYR A 202 10.65 -10.07 -8.20
C TYR A 202 10.99 -10.14 -6.71
N THR A 203 11.97 -9.36 -6.28
CA THR A 203 12.40 -9.26 -4.89
C THR A 203 11.84 -7.98 -4.29
N PRO A 204 10.85 -8.07 -3.38
CA PRO A 204 10.28 -6.90 -2.75
C PRO A 204 11.30 -6.14 -1.91
N LEU A 205 11.20 -4.81 -1.91
CA LEU A 205 12.03 -3.95 -1.09
C LEU A 205 11.54 -3.95 0.36
N SER A 206 12.41 -4.27 1.32
CA SER A 206 12.21 -3.89 2.73
C SER A 206 12.70 -2.46 2.92
N LEU A 207 11.77 -1.52 3.12
CA LEU A 207 12.12 -0.10 3.21
C LEU A 207 13.03 0.19 4.41
N GLY A 208 12.81 -0.48 5.53
CA GLY A 208 13.63 -0.31 6.73
C GLY A 208 15.08 -0.73 6.52
N GLU A 209 15.31 -1.84 5.81
CA GLU A 209 16.67 -2.32 5.46
C GLU A 209 17.33 -1.40 4.42
N TYR A 210 16.58 -0.95 3.43
CA TYR A 210 17.06 0.02 2.44
C TYR A 210 17.56 1.31 3.11
N ILE A 211 16.76 1.89 4.01
CA ILE A 211 17.13 3.12 4.74
C ILE A 211 18.38 2.91 5.61
N LYS A 212 18.50 1.76 6.29
CA LYS A 212 19.69 1.43 7.09
C LYS A 212 20.95 1.36 6.24
N THR A 213 20.86 0.78 5.04
CA THR A 213 22.00 0.52 4.16
C THR A 213 22.41 1.77 3.37
N HIS A 214 21.45 2.52 2.84
CA HIS A 214 21.71 3.64 1.92
C HIS A 214 21.58 5.00 2.59
N GLY A 215 20.77 5.09 3.66
CA GLY A 215 20.46 6.34 4.36
C GLY A 215 19.61 7.29 3.52
N LEU A 216 19.05 8.30 4.17
CA LEU A 216 18.32 9.40 3.53
C LEU A 216 18.96 10.76 3.84
N ASN A 217 20.23 10.77 4.28
CA ASN A 217 20.91 12.00 4.73
C ASN A 217 21.18 12.98 3.58
N LYS A 218 21.34 12.46 2.37
CA LYS A 218 21.57 13.26 1.15
C LYS A 218 20.27 13.91 0.63
N ILE A 219 19.12 13.41 1.09
CA ILE A 219 17.81 13.89 0.67
C ILE A 219 17.36 14.96 1.66
N LYS A 220 17.17 16.17 1.18
CA LYS A 220 16.64 17.29 1.95
C LYS A 220 15.15 17.42 1.68
N SER A 221 14.32 17.41 2.74
CA SER A 221 12.91 17.70 2.54
C SER A 221 12.71 19.16 2.13
N LEU A 222 11.75 19.40 1.25
CA LEU A 222 11.39 20.76 0.81
C LEU A 222 11.07 21.67 2.00
N HIS A 223 10.39 21.16 3.00
CA HIS A 223 10.02 21.89 4.21
C HIS A 223 11.26 22.36 4.99
N ARG A 224 12.26 21.51 5.13
CA ARG A 224 13.50 21.84 5.85
C ARG A 224 14.33 22.87 5.12
N ASP A 225 14.50 22.75 3.82
CA ASP A 225 15.21 23.74 3.01
C ASP A 225 14.55 25.11 3.07
N THR A 226 13.23 25.17 3.09
CA THR A 226 12.48 26.43 3.24
C THR A 226 12.74 27.09 4.58
N ILE A 227 12.74 26.31 5.67
CA ILE A 227 12.99 26.83 7.03
C ILE A 227 14.45 27.29 7.17
N ASP A 228 15.40 26.48 6.72
CA ASP A 228 16.83 26.77 6.82
C ASP A 228 17.18 28.01 5.98
N THR A 229 16.66 28.12 4.76
CA THR A 229 16.85 29.27 3.88
C THR A 229 16.25 30.55 4.48
N ALA A 230 15.07 30.47 5.08
CA ALA A 230 14.43 31.60 5.74
C ALA A 230 15.22 32.05 6.99
N THR A 231 15.77 31.11 7.74
CA THR A 231 16.62 31.39 8.92
C THR A 231 17.93 32.07 8.54
N ILE A 232 18.61 31.59 7.49
CA ILE A 232 19.85 32.20 6.97
C ILE A 232 19.59 33.65 6.51
N LYS A 233 18.48 33.91 5.82
CA LYS A 233 18.11 35.28 5.40
C LYS A 233 17.85 36.21 6.59
N LYS A 234 17.27 35.72 7.68
CA LYS A 234 17.07 36.50 8.91
C LYS A 234 18.40 36.89 9.58
N VAL A 235 19.34 35.94 9.67
CA VAL A 235 20.67 36.22 10.27
C VAL A 235 21.44 37.24 9.44
N LYS A 236 21.47 37.14 8.13
CA LYS A 236 22.12 38.13 7.25
C LYS A 236 21.50 39.53 7.34
N LYS A 237 20.18 39.65 7.53
CA LYS A 237 19.50 40.94 7.75
C LYS A 237 19.82 41.55 9.10
N SER A 238 19.98 40.76 10.16
CA SER A 238 20.34 41.25 11.49
C SER A 238 21.79 41.72 11.56
N GLN A 239 22.70 41.11 10.82
CA GLN A 239 24.10 41.54 10.73
C GLN A 239 24.28 42.83 9.94
N LYS A 240 23.48 43.06 8.87
CA LYS A 240 23.51 44.31 8.09
C LYS A 240 22.91 45.53 8.83
N LYS A 241 22.13 45.33 9.90
CA LYS A 241 21.59 46.45 10.72
C LYS A 241 22.48 46.85 11.90
N LYS A 242 23.64 46.20 12.08
CA LYS A 242 24.61 46.47 13.14
C LYS A 242 25.90 47.14 12.65
N VAL A 243 25.92 47.64 11.39
CA VAL A 243 27.02 48.42 10.81
C VAL A 243 26.55 49.84 10.56
#